data_a60af7c5ee67a29fce89d60680cae965
#
_entry.id   a60af7c5ee67a29fce89d60680cae965
#
_cell.length_a   1.000
_cell.length_b   1.000
_cell.length_c   1.000
_cell.angle_alpha   90.00
_cell.angle_beta   90.00
_cell.angle_gamma   90.00
#
_symmetry.space_group_name_H-M   'P 1'
#
loop_
_entity.id
_entity.type
_entity.pdbx_description
1 polymer ?
#
loop_
_entity_poly.entity_id
_entity_poly.type
_entity_poly.pdbx_seq_one_letter_code
_entity_poly.pdbx_strand_id
1 'polypeptide(L)'
;WSDPKLMNYGFKTSDMKHFGTAPGIGIVIQTGKYQGRILVPLYYNSNSFSGMSGAVLYSDDNGATWHLGESPNDARAAAGLSKIGMGEIQIVEMPPEGDDVSTQLKMFVRQSGGVLIATSYDGGQTWAPDMPRDPTLVAPTPYGGCQQSVINYSHPIDGKPAVIFANAAANSRSNGTIRIGLINENGTNSEGRINYTFDWKYKKVIRSGEF
;
A
#
# COMPACT_ATOMS: atom_id res chain seq x y z
N TRP A 1 8.78 -25.91 -8.86
CA TRP A 1 8.21 -25.39 -7.61
C TRP A 1 8.60 -26.32 -6.47
N SER A 2 9.01 -25.78 -5.33
CA SER A 2 9.18 -26.54 -4.09
C SER A 2 7.83 -26.82 -3.44
N ASP A 3 7.81 -27.75 -2.47
CA ASP A 3 6.61 -27.99 -1.67
C ASP A 3 6.18 -26.72 -0.92
N PRO A 4 4.88 -26.48 -0.77
CA PRO A 4 4.37 -25.36 0.02
C PRO A 4 4.83 -25.43 1.46
N LYS A 5 5.29 -24.30 1.99
CA LYS A 5 5.62 -24.16 3.42
C LYS A 5 4.57 -23.30 4.12
N LEU A 6 4.12 -23.76 5.28
CA LEU A 6 3.24 -22.96 6.12
C LEU A 6 4.01 -21.79 6.71
N MET A 7 3.55 -20.56 6.45
CA MET A 7 4.25 -19.31 6.81
C MET A 7 3.64 -18.58 8.01
N ASN A 8 2.96 -19.26 8.92
CA ASN A 8 2.37 -18.62 10.10
C ASN A 8 3.31 -18.53 11.32
N TYR A 9 4.61 -18.57 11.10
CA TYR A 9 5.64 -18.64 12.13
C TYR A 9 5.71 -17.39 13.00
N GLY A 10 4.95 -17.41 14.10
CA GLY A 10 5.11 -16.46 15.20
C GLY A 10 4.61 -15.04 14.97
N PHE A 11 4.26 -14.64 13.75
CA PHE A 11 3.72 -13.30 13.49
C PHE A 11 2.18 -13.23 13.54
N LYS A 12 1.46 -14.35 13.29
CA LYS A 12 0.02 -14.39 13.55
C LYS A 12 -0.21 -14.65 15.03
N THR A 13 -0.66 -13.64 15.75
CA THR A 13 -1.00 -13.76 17.18
C THR A 13 -2.39 -14.38 17.37
N SER A 14 -2.68 -14.88 18.58
CA SER A 14 -4.01 -15.39 18.94
C SER A 14 -5.11 -14.32 18.88
N ASP A 15 -4.75 -13.04 18.93
CA ASP A 15 -5.65 -11.91 18.77
C ASP A 15 -6.13 -11.73 17.31
N MET A 16 -5.38 -12.20 16.34
CA MET A 16 -5.71 -12.08 14.91
C MET A 16 -6.67 -13.18 14.47
N LYS A 17 -7.91 -12.81 14.15
CA LYS A 17 -8.96 -13.75 13.67
C LYS A 17 -8.79 -14.11 12.21
N HIS A 18 -8.92 -13.10 11.33
CA HIS A 18 -8.60 -13.22 9.91
C HIS A 18 -7.18 -12.71 9.69
N PHE A 19 -6.45 -13.43 8.84
CA PHE A 19 -5.10 -13.05 8.45
C PHE A 19 -4.85 -13.61 7.05
N GLY A 20 -4.63 -12.74 6.08
CA GLY A 20 -4.44 -13.16 4.70
C GLY A 20 -3.66 -12.14 3.88
N THR A 21 -3.00 -12.63 2.84
CA THR A 21 -2.36 -11.75 1.86
C THR A 21 -3.40 -10.93 1.11
N ALA A 22 -3.07 -9.69 0.82
CA ALA A 22 -3.91 -8.85 -0.03
C ALA A 22 -3.85 -9.37 -1.48
N PRO A 23 -4.98 -9.28 -2.22
CA PRO A 23 -4.95 -9.60 -3.64
C PRO A 23 -4.07 -8.61 -4.38
N GLY A 24 -3.22 -9.11 -5.27
CA GLY A 24 -2.31 -8.29 -6.05
C GLY A 24 -0.90 -8.85 -6.07
N ILE A 25 0.11 -8.01 -5.91
CA ILE A 25 1.51 -8.38 -6.06
C ILE A 25 2.31 -8.00 -4.80
N GLY A 26 3.23 -8.87 -4.40
CA GLY A 26 4.36 -8.49 -3.56
C GLY A 26 5.41 -7.74 -4.37
N ILE A 27 6.25 -6.96 -3.72
CA ILE A 27 7.34 -6.23 -4.37
C ILE A 27 8.69 -6.57 -3.74
N VAL A 28 9.75 -6.32 -4.49
CA VAL A 28 11.12 -6.30 -3.97
C VAL A 28 11.61 -4.86 -4.04
N ILE A 29 12.09 -4.30 -2.93
CA ILE A 29 12.65 -2.95 -2.89
C ILE A 29 13.86 -2.91 -3.81
N GLN A 30 13.88 -1.97 -4.74
CA GLN A 30 14.89 -1.87 -5.78
C GLN A 30 16.07 -0.98 -5.38
N THR A 31 15.87 -0.05 -4.44
CA THR A 31 16.86 1.00 -4.14
C THR A 31 16.94 1.30 -2.64
N GLY A 32 18.00 2.02 -2.25
CA GLY A 32 18.20 2.54 -0.90
C GLY A 32 18.59 1.46 0.12
N LYS A 33 18.58 1.85 1.39
CA LYS A 33 19.04 1.05 2.54
C LYS A 33 18.49 -0.38 2.62
N TYR A 34 17.26 -0.61 2.15
CA TYR A 34 16.59 -1.92 2.21
C TYR A 34 16.48 -2.58 0.83
N GLN A 35 17.36 -2.25 -0.11
CA GLN A 35 17.42 -2.90 -1.42
C GLN A 35 17.47 -4.44 -1.26
N GLY A 36 16.64 -5.13 -2.02
CA GLY A 36 16.51 -6.60 -1.98
C GLY A 36 15.47 -7.12 -0.98
N ARG A 37 14.95 -6.28 -0.08
CA ARG A 37 13.85 -6.67 0.82
C ARG A 37 12.61 -7.06 0.03
N ILE A 38 12.07 -8.24 0.32
CA ILE A 38 10.80 -8.71 -0.24
C ILE A 38 9.67 -8.21 0.67
N LEU A 39 8.61 -7.67 0.07
CA LEU A 39 7.42 -7.21 0.77
C LEU A 39 6.18 -7.91 0.23
N VAL A 40 5.34 -8.44 1.12
CA VAL A 40 4.04 -9.03 0.79
C VAL A 40 2.94 -8.29 1.53
N PRO A 41 2.07 -7.53 0.84
CA PRO A 41 0.96 -6.84 1.47
C PRO A 41 -0.06 -7.84 2.02
N LEU A 42 -0.59 -7.55 3.20
CA LEU A 42 -1.61 -8.34 3.86
C LEU A 42 -2.61 -7.47 4.63
N TYR A 43 -3.70 -8.07 5.03
CA TYR A 43 -4.66 -7.46 5.94
C TYR A 43 -5.18 -8.47 6.94
N TYR A 44 -5.54 -7.98 8.11
CA TYR A 44 -6.03 -8.82 9.21
C TYR A 44 -7.05 -8.06 10.05
N ASN A 45 -7.86 -8.78 10.80
CA ASN A 45 -8.62 -8.21 11.90
C ASN A 45 -8.18 -8.81 13.24
N SER A 46 -8.44 -8.09 14.31
CA SER A 46 -8.08 -8.51 15.67
C SER A 46 -9.28 -8.41 16.61
N ASN A 47 -9.14 -8.96 17.81
CA ASN A 47 -10.15 -8.82 18.86
C ASN A 47 -10.27 -7.38 19.36
N SER A 48 -9.18 -6.61 19.29
CA SER A 48 -9.10 -5.23 19.76
C SER A 48 -9.65 -4.19 18.76
N PHE A 49 -9.95 -4.61 17.51
CA PHE A 49 -10.49 -3.73 16.49
C PHE A 49 -11.38 -4.51 15.51
N SER A 50 -12.65 -4.11 15.43
CA SER A 50 -13.65 -4.77 14.57
C SER A 50 -13.43 -4.57 13.07
N GLY A 51 -12.68 -3.54 12.69
CA GLY A 51 -12.27 -3.31 11.31
C GLY A 51 -11.04 -4.13 10.92
N MET A 52 -10.69 -4.08 9.64
CA MET A 52 -9.43 -4.66 9.15
C MET A 52 -8.28 -3.67 9.33
N SER A 53 -7.07 -4.18 9.53
CA SER A 53 -5.81 -3.43 9.53
C SER A 53 -4.92 -3.94 8.40
N GLY A 54 -4.29 -3.04 7.66
CA GLY A 54 -3.29 -3.39 6.64
C GLY A 54 -1.90 -3.45 7.26
N ALA A 55 -1.05 -4.36 6.78
CA ALA A 55 0.34 -4.47 7.16
C ALA A 55 1.14 -5.13 6.03
N VAL A 56 2.43 -5.35 6.23
CA VAL A 56 3.27 -6.09 5.29
C VAL A 56 4.03 -7.21 6.02
N LEU A 57 4.20 -8.34 5.36
CA LEU A 57 5.29 -9.25 5.69
C LEU A 57 6.52 -8.81 4.92
N TYR A 58 7.68 -8.83 5.57
CA TYR A 58 8.94 -8.55 4.89
C TYR A 58 10.00 -9.62 5.18
N SER A 59 10.91 -9.78 4.23
CA SER A 59 12.06 -10.68 4.33
C SER A 59 13.29 -9.98 3.79
N ASP A 60 14.40 -10.08 4.54
CA ASP A 60 15.72 -9.55 4.18
C ASP A 60 16.70 -10.65 3.74
N ASP A 61 16.24 -11.90 3.68
CA ASP A 61 17.06 -13.10 3.41
C ASP A 61 16.46 -13.99 2.30
N ASN A 62 15.90 -13.37 1.26
CA ASN A 62 15.29 -14.05 0.11
C ASN A 62 14.16 -15.02 0.51
N GLY A 63 13.40 -14.70 1.55
CA GLY A 63 12.25 -15.49 1.98
C GLY A 63 12.59 -16.63 2.94
N ALA A 64 13.82 -16.72 3.45
CA ALA A 64 14.19 -17.72 4.44
C ALA A 64 13.52 -17.44 5.79
N THR A 65 13.48 -16.17 6.22
CA THR A 65 12.73 -15.70 7.39
C THR A 65 11.80 -14.56 7.03
N TRP A 66 10.72 -14.43 7.80
CA TRP A 66 9.69 -13.41 7.57
C TRP A 66 9.35 -12.70 8.86
N HIS A 67 9.08 -11.42 8.74
CA HIS A 67 8.69 -10.53 9.82
C HIS A 67 7.38 -9.81 9.47
N LEU A 68 6.55 -9.55 10.47
CA LEU A 68 5.36 -8.73 10.32
C LEU A 68 5.71 -7.29 10.68
N GLY A 69 5.52 -6.37 9.74
CA GLY A 69 5.56 -4.94 10.01
C GLY A 69 4.32 -4.48 10.78
N GLU A 70 4.42 -3.33 11.43
CA GLU A 70 3.29 -2.69 12.09
C GLU A 70 2.21 -2.26 11.08
N SER A 71 1.01 -2.05 11.57
CA SER A 71 -0.06 -1.43 10.79
C SER A 71 0.00 0.09 10.90
N PRO A 72 -0.42 0.87 9.89
CA PRO A 72 -0.69 2.29 10.09
C PRO A 72 -1.64 2.57 11.26
N ASN A 73 -2.50 1.62 11.60
CA ASN A 73 -3.38 1.70 12.78
C ASN A 73 -2.63 1.67 14.12
N ASP A 74 -1.44 1.08 14.18
CA ASP A 74 -0.63 1.07 15.40
C ASP A 74 -0.01 2.46 15.62
N ALA A 75 0.53 3.07 14.58
CA ALA A 75 1.02 4.45 14.62
C ALA A 75 -0.10 5.46 14.95
N ARG A 76 -1.31 5.25 14.39
CA ARG A 76 -2.49 6.08 14.70
C ARG A 76 -2.88 5.96 16.19
N ALA A 77 -2.91 4.76 16.72
CA ALA A 77 -3.20 4.53 18.12
C ALA A 77 -2.14 5.17 19.03
N ALA A 78 -0.87 5.05 18.70
CA ALA A 78 0.23 5.71 19.42
C ALA A 78 0.14 7.24 19.38
N ALA A 79 -0.38 7.80 18.30
CA ALA A 79 -0.65 9.24 18.15
C ALA A 79 -2.00 9.70 18.76
N GLY A 80 -2.74 8.82 19.44
CA GLY A 80 -4.06 9.14 20.01
C GLY A 80 -5.17 9.30 18.97
N LEU A 81 -4.98 8.82 17.76
CA LEU A 81 -5.95 8.89 16.66
C LEU A 81 -6.79 7.62 16.59
N SER A 82 -8.03 7.74 16.13
CA SER A 82 -8.89 6.58 15.91
C SER A 82 -8.34 5.65 14.83
N LYS A 83 -8.42 4.34 15.04
CA LYS A 83 -8.14 3.33 14.01
C LYS A 83 -9.13 3.48 12.84
N ILE A 84 -8.65 3.17 11.63
CA ILE A 84 -9.45 3.21 10.40
C ILE A 84 -9.53 1.80 9.82
N GLY A 85 -10.72 1.36 9.38
CA GLY A 85 -10.87 0.09 8.67
C GLY A 85 -10.09 0.13 7.36
N MET A 86 -9.22 -0.86 7.14
CA MET A 86 -8.41 -1.02 5.94
C MET A 86 -8.78 -2.34 5.27
N GLY A 87 -9.20 -2.30 4.00
CA GLY A 87 -9.41 -3.52 3.22
C GLY A 87 -8.10 -4.01 2.58
N GLU A 88 -8.21 -4.59 1.41
CA GLU A 88 -7.05 -5.01 0.62
C GLU A 88 -6.14 -3.81 0.35
N ILE A 89 -4.85 -4.01 0.55
CA ILE A 89 -3.82 -2.99 0.36
C ILE A 89 -2.87 -3.38 -0.77
N GLN A 90 -2.24 -2.37 -1.36
CA GLN A 90 -1.16 -2.55 -2.34
C GLN A 90 -0.02 -1.60 -2.00
N ILE A 91 1.20 -1.94 -2.39
CA ILE A 91 2.39 -1.18 -2.05
C ILE A 91 3.17 -0.84 -3.31
N VAL A 92 3.68 0.37 -3.35
CA VAL A 92 4.63 0.84 -4.39
C VAL A 92 5.81 1.53 -3.73
N GLU A 93 6.96 1.42 -4.39
CA GLU A 93 8.20 2.07 -4.01
C GLU A 93 8.28 3.46 -4.66
N MET A 94 8.72 4.46 -3.91
CA MET A 94 8.99 5.79 -4.43
C MET A 94 10.42 5.89 -4.97
N PRO A 95 10.75 6.93 -5.76
CA PRO A 95 12.11 7.16 -6.21
C PRO A 95 13.12 7.21 -5.05
N PRO A 96 14.37 6.81 -5.27
CA PRO A 96 15.40 6.80 -4.23
C PRO A 96 15.76 8.21 -3.78
N GLU A 97 15.99 8.37 -2.47
CA GLU A 97 16.48 9.61 -1.86
C GLU A 97 18.00 9.57 -1.54
N GLY A 98 18.64 8.43 -1.80
CA GLY A 98 20.06 8.15 -1.57
C GLY A 98 20.27 6.68 -1.19
N ASP A 99 21.49 6.17 -1.37
CA ASP A 99 21.79 4.74 -1.20
C ASP A 99 21.65 4.29 0.26
N ASP A 100 22.04 5.14 1.21
CA ASP A 100 21.95 4.86 2.66
C ASP A 100 20.60 5.24 3.27
N VAL A 101 19.72 5.83 2.49
CA VAL A 101 18.38 6.26 2.92
C VAL A 101 17.37 5.19 2.55
N SER A 102 16.51 4.81 3.51
CA SER A 102 15.37 3.94 3.20
C SER A 102 14.46 4.59 2.18
N THR A 103 14.23 3.93 1.05
CA THR A 103 13.26 4.38 0.06
C THR A 103 11.87 4.43 0.67
N GLN A 104 11.10 5.47 0.35
CA GLN A 104 9.73 5.55 0.81
C GLN A 104 8.86 4.50 0.13
N LEU A 105 7.92 3.96 0.90
CA LEU A 105 6.85 3.14 0.38
C LEU A 105 5.51 3.86 0.53
N LYS A 106 4.65 3.72 -0.45
CA LYS A 106 3.26 4.15 -0.37
C LYS A 106 2.34 2.93 -0.36
N MET A 107 1.53 2.83 0.68
CA MET A 107 0.48 1.81 0.80
C MET A 107 -0.85 2.42 0.34
N PHE A 108 -1.38 1.89 -0.73
CA PHE A 108 -2.72 2.23 -1.22
C PHE A 108 -3.74 1.34 -0.49
N VAL A 109 -4.63 1.97 0.23
CA VAL A 109 -5.58 1.30 1.12
C VAL A 109 -6.98 1.37 0.52
N ARG A 110 -7.60 0.21 0.30
CA ARG A 110 -9.02 0.11 -0.06
C ARG A 110 -9.87 0.71 1.05
N GLN A 111 -10.71 1.66 0.69
CA GLN A 111 -11.62 2.33 1.60
C GLN A 111 -12.93 2.68 0.88
N SER A 112 -13.99 2.86 1.67
CA SER A 112 -15.29 3.34 1.17
C SER A 112 -15.15 4.72 0.54
N GLY A 113 -15.61 4.87 -0.69
CA GLY A 113 -15.66 6.14 -1.42
C GLY A 113 -14.32 6.69 -1.91
N GLY A 114 -13.21 5.96 -1.74
CA GLY A 114 -11.90 6.43 -2.23
C GLY A 114 -10.72 5.61 -1.74
N VAL A 115 -9.54 6.13 -1.90
CA VAL A 115 -8.27 5.47 -1.59
C VAL A 115 -7.51 6.30 -0.56
N LEU A 116 -7.09 5.68 0.54
CA LEU A 116 -6.16 6.29 1.48
C LEU A 116 -4.73 5.87 1.13
N ILE A 117 -3.77 6.74 1.41
CA ILE A 117 -2.36 6.47 1.11
C ILE A 117 -1.55 6.66 2.39
N ALA A 118 -1.01 5.56 2.93
CA ALA A 118 -0.06 5.60 4.04
C ALA A 118 1.39 5.65 3.52
N THR A 119 2.30 6.20 4.31
CA THR A 119 3.73 6.30 3.98
C THR A 119 4.57 5.55 4.99
N SER A 120 5.53 4.74 4.53
CA SER A 120 6.59 4.17 5.34
C SER A 120 7.93 4.77 4.93
N TYR A 121 8.80 5.02 5.91
CA TYR A 121 10.15 5.55 5.73
C TYR A 121 11.25 4.56 6.14
N ASP A 122 10.88 3.33 6.50
CA ASP A 122 11.77 2.30 7.04
C ASP A 122 11.61 0.92 6.37
N GLY A 123 11.20 0.95 5.10
CA GLY A 123 11.03 -0.29 4.32
C GLY A 123 9.87 -1.16 4.78
N GLY A 124 8.78 -0.56 5.26
CA GLY A 124 7.54 -1.23 5.62
C GLY A 124 7.50 -1.76 7.06
N GLN A 125 8.48 -1.44 7.90
CA GLN A 125 8.47 -1.84 9.31
C GLN A 125 7.43 -1.06 10.09
N THR A 126 7.38 0.26 9.89
CA THR A 126 6.37 1.16 10.48
C THR A 126 5.77 2.10 9.42
N TRP A 127 4.70 2.77 9.77
CA TRP A 127 3.95 3.66 8.89
C TRP A 127 3.64 4.98 9.59
N ALA A 128 3.61 6.07 8.85
CA ALA A 128 3.13 7.34 9.37
C ALA A 128 1.65 7.23 9.78
N PRO A 129 1.22 7.91 10.87
CA PRO A 129 -0.16 7.88 11.35
C PRO A 129 -1.14 8.61 10.42
N ASP A 130 -0.62 9.52 9.59
CA ASP A 130 -1.43 10.24 8.61
C ASP A 130 -1.60 9.41 7.34
N MET A 131 -2.86 9.28 6.93
CA MET A 131 -3.26 8.57 5.72
C MET A 131 -4.21 9.43 4.91
N PRO A 132 -3.70 10.40 4.16
CA PRO A 132 -4.54 11.27 3.35
C PRO A 132 -5.33 10.46 2.30
N ARG A 133 -6.56 10.90 2.07
CA ARG A 133 -7.35 10.42 0.94
C ARG A 133 -6.88 11.10 -0.33
N ASP A 134 -6.59 10.31 -1.37
CA ASP A 134 -6.34 10.87 -2.69
C ASP A 134 -7.66 11.41 -3.29
N PRO A 135 -7.75 12.72 -3.59
CA PRO A 135 -9.00 13.32 -4.04
C PRO A 135 -9.44 12.88 -5.44
N THR A 136 -8.51 12.33 -6.23
CA THR A 136 -8.76 11.91 -7.62
C THR A 136 -9.22 10.45 -7.70
N LEU A 137 -8.83 9.63 -6.74
CA LEU A 137 -9.09 8.19 -6.76
C LEU A 137 -10.44 7.86 -6.11
N VAL A 138 -11.50 8.03 -6.89
CA VAL A 138 -12.87 7.59 -6.50
C VAL A 138 -12.92 6.07 -6.46
N ALA A 139 -13.61 5.53 -5.46
CA ALA A 139 -13.88 4.10 -5.30
C ALA A 139 -15.33 3.87 -4.84
N PRO A 140 -15.89 2.65 -4.98
CA PRO A 140 -17.23 2.35 -4.53
C PRO A 140 -17.44 2.65 -3.04
N THR A 141 -18.64 3.13 -2.70
CA THR A 141 -19.04 3.37 -1.31
C THR A 141 -19.54 2.09 -0.62
N PRO A 142 -20.38 1.25 -1.28
CA PRO A 142 -20.88 0.03 -0.67
C PRO A 142 -19.77 -0.97 -0.33
N TYR A 143 -19.98 -1.75 0.72
CA TYR A 143 -19.11 -2.87 1.14
C TYR A 143 -17.66 -2.48 1.45
N GLY A 144 -17.42 -1.23 1.91
CA GLY A 144 -16.09 -0.75 2.22
C GLY A 144 -15.19 -0.56 0.98
N GLY A 145 -15.77 -0.23 -0.16
CA GLY A 145 -15.05 -0.04 -1.41
C GLY A 145 -14.94 -1.31 -2.27
N CYS A 146 -14.01 -1.32 -3.18
CA CYS A 146 -13.67 -2.45 -4.04
C CYS A 146 -12.14 -2.63 -4.10
N GLN A 147 -11.72 -3.85 -4.39
CA GLN A 147 -10.32 -4.17 -4.61
C GLN A 147 -9.73 -3.22 -5.67
N GLN A 148 -8.49 -2.87 -5.49
CA GLN A 148 -7.70 -2.01 -6.35
C GLN A 148 -6.32 -2.65 -6.58
N SER A 149 -5.66 -2.25 -7.64
CA SER A 149 -4.29 -2.67 -7.93
C SER A 149 -3.44 -1.45 -8.26
N VAL A 150 -2.22 -1.43 -7.75
CA VAL A 150 -1.21 -0.44 -8.12
C VAL A 150 0.13 -1.12 -8.27
N ILE A 151 0.89 -0.72 -9.28
CA ILE A 151 2.25 -1.21 -9.52
C ILE A 151 3.15 -0.06 -9.91
N ASN A 152 4.44 -0.15 -9.59
CA ASN A 152 5.44 0.72 -10.21
C ASN A 152 5.55 0.38 -11.69
N TYR A 153 5.66 1.40 -12.54
CA TYR A 153 5.97 1.21 -13.95
C TYR A 153 7.48 1.34 -14.16
N SER A 154 8.06 0.40 -14.88
CA SER A 154 9.52 0.25 -14.98
C SER A 154 10.22 1.30 -15.85
N HIS A 155 9.44 2.09 -16.60
CA HIS A 155 9.98 3.11 -17.50
C HIS A 155 9.38 4.48 -17.17
N PRO A 156 10.14 5.57 -17.29
CA PRO A 156 9.58 6.90 -17.09
C PRO A 156 8.52 7.22 -18.16
N ILE A 157 7.48 7.93 -17.73
CA ILE A 157 6.45 8.51 -18.61
C ILE A 157 6.57 10.03 -18.51
N ASP A 158 6.66 10.71 -19.63
CA ASP A 158 6.95 12.16 -19.69
C ASP A 158 8.21 12.55 -18.88
N GLY A 159 9.22 11.68 -18.88
CA GLY A 159 10.46 11.87 -18.13
C GLY A 159 10.36 11.70 -16.61
N LYS A 160 9.21 11.24 -16.09
CA LYS A 160 8.96 11.04 -14.64
C LYS A 160 8.74 9.57 -14.30
N PRO A 161 9.15 9.12 -13.10
CA PRO A 161 8.72 7.85 -12.54
C PRO A 161 7.19 7.81 -12.45
N ALA A 162 6.61 6.63 -12.62
CA ALA A 162 5.16 6.48 -12.69
C ALA A 162 4.66 5.21 -12.00
N VAL A 163 3.40 5.25 -11.60
CA VAL A 163 2.63 4.08 -11.16
C VAL A 163 1.44 3.86 -12.10
N ILE A 164 1.04 2.59 -12.24
CA ILE A 164 -0.21 2.23 -12.91
C ILE A 164 -1.19 1.78 -11.84
N PHE A 165 -2.36 2.42 -11.81
CA PHE A 165 -3.43 2.14 -10.85
C PHE A 165 -4.69 1.69 -11.57
N ALA A 166 -5.34 0.66 -11.05
CA ALA A 166 -6.59 0.14 -11.59
C ALA A 166 -7.63 -0.08 -10.49
N ASN A 167 -8.85 0.39 -10.71
CA ASN A 167 -9.97 0.16 -9.80
C ASN A 167 -11.34 0.33 -10.48
N ALA A 168 -12.40 0.04 -9.74
CA ALA A 168 -13.76 0.48 -10.05
C ALA A 168 -13.88 1.97 -9.67
N ALA A 169 -13.83 2.87 -10.66
CA ALA A 169 -13.75 4.31 -10.45
C ALA A 169 -15.14 5.00 -10.49
N ALA A 170 -16.05 4.50 -9.67
CA ALA A 170 -17.40 5.04 -9.49
C ALA A 170 -17.91 4.77 -8.06
N ASN A 171 -19.08 5.31 -7.71
CA ASN A 171 -19.73 5.06 -6.41
C ASN A 171 -20.28 3.63 -6.28
N SER A 172 -20.49 2.92 -7.38
CA SER A 172 -20.82 1.49 -7.45
C SER A 172 -19.61 0.71 -8.00
N ARG A 173 -19.68 -0.63 -8.00
CA ARG A 173 -18.66 -1.50 -8.62
C ARG A 173 -18.77 -1.47 -10.14
N SER A 174 -18.47 -0.31 -10.72
CA SER A 174 -18.57 -0.05 -12.15
C SER A 174 -17.41 0.83 -12.62
N ASN A 175 -17.32 1.05 -13.91
CA ASN A 175 -16.29 1.85 -14.55
C ASN A 175 -14.87 1.38 -14.24
N GLY A 176 -14.58 0.10 -14.55
CA GLY A 176 -13.23 -0.44 -14.48
C GLY A 176 -12.26 0.47 -15.23
N THR A 177 -11.36 1.12 -14.49
CA THR A 177 -10.55 2.24 -14.97
C THR A 177 -9.08 1.97 -14.69
N ILE A 178 -8.23 2.24 -15.66
CA ILE A 178 -6.78 2.32 -15.50
C ILE A 178 -6.37 3.79 -15.49
N ARG A 179 -5.45 4.13 -14.59
CA ARG A 179 -4.81 5.45 -14.49
C ARG A 179 -3.30 5.29 -14.47
N ILE A 180 -2.61 6.32 -14.96
CA ILE A 180 -1.18 6.49 -14.77
C ILE A 180 -1.00 7.71 -13.88
N GLY A 181 -0.33 7.50 -12.74
CA GLY A 181 0.06 8.54 -11.81
C GLY A 181 1.55 8.84 -11.97
N LEU A 182 1.88 10.05 -12.44
CA LEU A 182 3.27 10.53 -12.47
C LEU A 182 3.68 10.88 -11.05
N ILE A 183 4.83 10.38 -10.60
CA ILE A 183 5.36 10.68 -9.27
C ILE A 183 6.06 12.03 -9.31
N ASN A 184 5.63 12.95 -8.47
CA ASN A 184 6.18 14.28 -8.34
C ASN A 184 6.72 14.51 -6.94
N GLU A 185 7.82 15.24 -6.84
CA GLU A 185 8.34 15.79 -5.60
C GLU A 185 7.59 17.09 -5.27
N ASN A 186 7.10 17.20 -4.04
CA ASN A 186 6.32 18.36 -3.57
C ASN A 186 6.89 18.85 -2.22
N GLY A 187 8.13 19.37 -2.27
CA GLY A 187 8.84 19.82 -1.08
C GLY A 187 9.23 18.66 -0.14
N THR A 188 9.55 19.00 1.10
CA THR A 188 9.98 18.04 2.12
C THR A 188 9.12 18.13 3.38
N ASN A 189 9.07 17.06 4.16
CA ASN A 189 8.47 17.04 5.49
C ASN A 189 9.42 17.66 6.55
N SER A 190 9.00 17.70 7.80
CA SER A 190 9.78 18.24 8.91
C SER A 190 11.10 17.47 9.19
N GLU A 191 11.22 16.26 8.70
CA GLU A 191 12.41 15.40 8.83
C GLU A 191 13.34 15.51 7.60
N GLY A 192 13.01 16.40 6.65
CA GLY A 192 13.77 16.59 5.41
C GLY A 192 13.53 15.54 4.34
N ARG A 193 12.56 14.62 4.53
CA ARG A 193 12.19 13.59 3.56
C ARG A 193 11.27 14.17 2.49
N ILE A 194 11.45 13.75 1.24
CA ILE A 194 10.68 14.25 0.10
C ILE A 194 9.18 13.90 0.26
N ASN A 195 8.30 14.85 0.00
CA ASN A 195 6.86 14.60 -0.11
C ASN A 195 6.54 14.19 -1.53
N TYR A 196 6.35 12.89 -1.77
CA TYR A 196 5.91 12.38 -3.07
C TYR A 196 4.40 12.46 -3.19
N THR A 197 3.94 12.98 -4.34
CA THR A 197 2.54 13.08 -4.75
C THR A 197 2.33 12.44 -6.12
N PHE A 198 1.08 12.15 -6.47
CA PHE A 198 0.72 11.55 -7.74
C PHE A 198 -0.09 12.53 -8.60
N ASP A 199 0.39 12.80 -9.82
CA ASP A 199 -0.40 13.46 -10.85
C ASP A 199 -1.06 12.38 -11.73
N TRP A 200 -2.36 12.16 -11.55
CA TRP A 200 -3.16 11.18 -12.29
C TRP A 200 -3.51 11.69 -13.69
N LYS A 201 -2.47 11.98 -14.46
CA LYS A 201 -2.55 12.65 -15.77
C LYS A 201 -3.32 11.84 -16.82
N TYR A 202 -3.16 10.51 -16.82
CA TYR A 202 -3.77 9.66 -17.83
C TYR A 202 -4.83 8.75 -17.21
N LYS A 203 -5.96 8.63 -17.90
CA LYS A 203 -7.09 7.82 -17.44
C LYS A 203 -7.77 7.16 -18.64
N LYS A 204 -8.09 5.88 -18.52
CA LYS A 204 -8.91 5.14 -19.48
C LYS A 204 -9.91 4.24 -18.77
N VAL A 205 -11.19 4.42 -19.09
CA VAL A 205 -12.22 3.43 -18.72
C VAL A 205 -12.08 2.25 -19.67
N ILE A 206 -11.79 1.06 -19.14
CA ILE A 206 -11.63 -0.19 -19.91
C ILE A 206 -12.91 -1.02 -19.92
N ARG A 207 -13.78 -0.81 -18.95
CA ARG A 207 -15.11 -1.41 -18.86
C ARG A 207 -16.11 -0.43 -18.25
N SER A 208 -17.12 -0.07 -18.99
CA SER A 208 -18.30 0.64 -18.47
C SER A 208 -19.31 -0.36 -17.87
N GLY A 209 -20.19 0.12 -17.01
CA GLY A 209 -21.19 -0.70 -16.33
C GLY A 209 -20.66 -1.42 -15.10
N GLU A 210 -21.53 -2.21 -14.48
CA GLU A 210 -21.22 -2.99 -13.27
C GLU A 210 -20.52 -4.32 -13.60
N PHE A 211 -19.78 -4.85 -12.63
CA PHE A 211 -19.09 -6.14 -12.69
C PHE A 211 -18.85 -6.70 -11.29
#